data_45d87feea6583fbfcf34a06658420858
#
_entry.id   45d87feea6583fbfcf34a06658420858
#
_cell.length_a   1.000
_cell.length_b   1.000
_cell.length_c   1.000
_cell.angle_alpha   90.00
_cell.angle_beta   90.00
_cell.angle_gamma   90.00
#
_symmetry.space_group_name_H-M   'P 1'
#
loop_
_entity.id
_entity.type
_entity.pdbx_description
1 polymer ?
#
loop_
_entity_poly.entity_id
_entity_poly.type
_entity_poly.pdbx_seq_one_letter_code
_entity_poly.pdbx_strand_id
1 'polypeptide(L)'
;MSFGRIIALTPLLLAIAACAPSPFGGTTSQRAITDNSRSASLGAPRRLAALTPAPHPVRPHGSSSSGVASFYDDEGTLTANGETFNPNAMTAAHPSLPFGTKLRVTNVSNGRSVVVRINDRGPFVPGRVVDVSVAAAEKLGMTDPGTAKVKLNVIH
;
A
#
# COMPACT_ATOMS: atom_id res chain seq x y z
N MET A 1 -56.34 -5.80 -0.01
CA MET A 1 -56.31 -4.41 -0.43
C MET A 1 -54.88 -4.06 -0.80
N SER A 2 -54.61 -4.02 -2.10
CA SER A 2 -53.26 -3.89 -2.70
C SER A 2 -52.96 -2.43 -2.96
N PHE A 3 -51.90 -1.89 -2.40
CA PHE A 3 -51.42 -0.55 -2.77
C PHE A 3 -50.09 -0.71 -3.56
N GLY A 4 -50.25 -0.66 -4.89
CA GLY A 4 -49.12 -0.55 -5.80
C GLY A 4 -48.47 0.85 -5.71
N ARG A 5 -47.16 0.92 -5.47
CA ARG A 5 -46.36 2.12 -5.57
C ARG A 5 -45.68 2.15 -6.94
N ILE A 6 -46.11 3.07 -7.77
CA ILE A 6 -45.55 3.40 -9.08
C ILE A 6 -44.25 4.17 -8.82
N ILE A 7 -43.12 3.63 -9.25
CA ILE A 7 -41.83 4.31 -9.24
C ILE A 7 -41.66 5.00 -10.59
N ALA A 8 -41.68 6.34 -10.57
CA ALA A 8 -41.46 7.17 -11.76
C ALA A 8 -39.97 7.14 -12.13
N LEU A 9 -39.70 6.75 -13.37
CA LEU A 9 -38.39 6.74 -14.00
C LEU A 9 -38.12 8.13 -14.60
N THR A 10 -37.20 8.91 -14.03
CA THR A 10 -36.70 10.15 -14.62
C THR A 10 -35.45 9.88 -15.44
N PRO A 11 -35.39 10.25 -16.75
CA PRO A 11 -34.17 10.15 -17.52
C PRO A 11 -33.24 11.33 -17.22
N LEU A 12 -32.03 11.07 -16.74
CA LEU A 12 -30.96 12.05 -16.58
C LEU A 12 -30.22 12.24 -17.91
N LEU A 13 -30.35 13.44 -18.48
CA LEU A 13 -29.64 13.85 -19.70
C LEU A 13 -28.10 13.89 -19.43
N LEU A 14 -27.37 13.12 -20.23
CA LEU A 14 -25.91 13.11 -20.25
C LEU A 14 -25.39 14.27 -21.12
N ALA A 15 -24.81 15.31 -20.52
CA ALA A 15 -24.11 16.37 -21.24
C ALA A 15 -22.65 15.93 -21.46
N ILE A 16 -22.30 15.70 -22.74
CA ILE A 16 -20.94 15.42 -23.18
C ILE A 16 -20.22 16.75 -23.37
N ALA A 17 -19.29 17.11 -22.48
CA ALA A 17 -18.38 18.23 -22.67
C ALA A 17 -17.14 17.73 -23.41
N ALA A 18 -17.00 18.13 -24.68
CA ALA A 18 -15.81 17.92 -25.47
C ALA A 18 -14.69 18.85 -25.00
N CYS A 19 -13.60 18.30 -24.48
CA CYS A 19 -12.39 19.05 -24.16
C CYS A 19 -11.39 18.89 -25.30
N ALA A 20 -11.08 20.00 -25.99
CA ALA A 20 -10.16 20.09 -27.11
C ALA A 20 -8.69 20.02 -26.63
N PRO A 21 -7.75 19.38 -27.38
CA PRO A 21 -6.34 19.40 -27.04
C PRO A 21 -5.67 20.70 -27.52
N SER A 22 -4.92 21.35 -26.64
CA SER A 22 -4.07 22.49 -26.97
C SER A 22 -2.72 22.00 -27.56
N PRO A 23 -2.26 22.58 -28.67
CA PRO A 23 -0.93 22.28 -29.19
C PRO A 23 0.11 23.18 -28.51
N PHE A 24 0.98 22.63 -27.68
CA PHE A 24 2.18 23.33 -27.25
C PHE A 24 3.29 23.09 -28.24
N GLY A 25 3.65 24.19 -28.95
CA GLY A 25 4.75 24.26 -29.89
C GLY A 25 6.11 24.11 -29.23
N GLY A 26 6.96 23.33 -29.88
CA GLY A 26 8.35 23.19 -29.53
C GLY A 26 9.17 24.46 -29.77
N THR A 27 10.14 24.70 -28.92
CA THR A 27 11.24 25.63 -29.22
C THR A 27 12.54 24.86 -29.02
N THR A 28 13.12 24.51 -30.17
CA THR A 28 14.47 24.00 -30.31
C THR A 28 15.45 25.14 -29.98
N SER A 29 16.24 25.00 -28.94
CA SER A 29 17.39 25.84 -28.69
C SER A 29 18.65 25.00 -28.78
N GLN A 30 19.23 24.98 -29.99
CA GLN A 30 20.60 24.55 -30.21
C GLN A 30 21.52 25.64 -29.65
N ARG A 31 22.40 25.31 -28.72
CA ARG A 31 23.58 26.10 -28.40
C ARG A 31 24.83 25.26 -28.47
N ALA A 32 25.53 25.59 -29.52
CA ALA A 32 26.96 25.64 -29.76
C ALA A 32 27.93 24.92 -28.81
N ILE A 33 28.65 24.08 -29.44
CA ILE A 33 29.93 23.46 -29.10
C ILE A 33 30.96 24.56 -28.82
N THR A 34 31.58 24.53 -27.64
CA THR A 34 32.88 25.11 -27.43
C THR A 34 33.82 24.02 -26.92
N ASP A 35 34.66 23.64 -27.83
CA ASP A 35 35.89 22.90 -27.67
C ASP A 35 36.79 23.56 -26.60
N ASN A 36 37.20 22.87 -25.59
CA ASN A 36 38.30 23.27 -24.74
C ASN A 36 39.17 22.05 -24.42
N SER A 37 40.04 21.77 -25.36
CA SER A 37 41.17 20.88 -25.19
C SER A 37 42.11 21.44 -24.11
N ARG A 38 42.28 20.79 -22.99
CA ARG A 38 43.48 20.90 -22.16
C ARG A 38 43.81 19.58 -21.44
N SER A 39 44.87 19.00 -21.97
CA SER A 39 46.01 18.38 -21.28
C SER A 39 45.78 17.37 -20.17
N ALA A 40 46.17 16.18 -20.52
CA ALA A 40 46.71 15.09 -19.76
C ALA A 40 47.23 15.43 -18.34
N SER A 41 46.68 14.72 -17.35
CA SER A 41 47.38 14.37 -16.14
C SER A 41 47.17 12.89 -15.88
N LEU A 42 48.27 12.13 -16.01
CA LEU A 42 48.37 10.73 -15.60
C LEU A 42 48.18 10.63 -14.08
N GLY A 43 47.00 10.38 -13.64
CA GLY A 43 46.65 10.11 -12.25
C GLY A 43 46.23 8.65 -12.08
N ALA A 44 46.88 7.97 -11.18
CA ALA A 44 46.78 6.54 -10.80
C ALA A 44 45.38 5.93 -10.80
N PRO A 45 45.25 4.60 -10.98
CA PRO A 45 43.96 3.92 -10.97
C PRO A 45 43.34 4.04 -9.58
N ARG A 46 42.33 4.88 -9.48
CA ARG A 46 41.46 4.97 -8.31
C ARG A 46 40.70 3.65 -8.23
N ARG A 47 41.08 2.82 -7.26
CA ARG A 47 40.35 1.61 -6.89
C ARG A 47 38.86 2.00 -6.78
N LEU A 48 38.04 1.43 -7.66
CA LEU A 48 36.59 1.38 -7.43
C LEU A 48 36.42 0.59 -6.10
N ALA A 49 36.28 1.35 -5.01
CA ALA A 49 35.69 0.78 -3.81
C ALA A 49 34.27 0.38 -4.19
N ALA A 50 34.07 -0.92 -4.34
CA ALA A 50 32.74 -1.48 -4.44
C ALA A 50 31.93 -0.92 -3.26
N LEU A 51 30.92 -0.11 -3.56
CA LEU A 51 29.90 0.29 -2.62
C LEU A 51 29.14 -0.99 -2.28
N THR A 52 29.67 -1.77 -1.36
CA THR A 52 28.91 -2.78 -0.63
C THR A 52 27.80 -1.99 0.07
N PRO A 53 26.51 -2.25 -0.21
CA PRO A 53 25.44 -1.68 0.59
C PRO A 53 25.73 -2.05 2.04
N ALA A 54 25.79 -1.04 2.90
CA ALA A 54 25.95 -1.29 4.33
C ALA A 54 24.84 -2.24 4.76
N PRO A 55 25.14 -3.29 5.53
CA PRO A 55 24.13 -4.18 6.06
C PRO A 55 23.19 -3.32 6.89
N HIS A 56 21.92 -3.23 6.43
CA HIS A 56 20.89 -2.59 7.23
C HIS A 56 20.86 -3.26 8.59
N PRO A 57 20.85 -2.53 9.71
CA PRO A 57 20.80 -3.13 11.02
C PRO A 57 19.55 -4.01 11.08
N VAL A 58 19.75 -5.32 11.12
CA VAL A 58 18.70 -6.31 11.36
C VAL A 58 18.18 -6.01 12.75
N ARG A 59 17.04 -5.33 12.85
CA ARG A 59 16.38 -5.10 14.14
C ARG A 59 16.08 -6.46 14.75
N PRO A 60 16.37 -6.68 16.05
CA PRO A 60 16.12 -7.96 16.67
C PRO A 60 14.65 -8.34 16.50
N HIS A 61 14.43 -9.54 16.04
CA HIS A 61 13.15 -10.18 15.79
C HIS A 61 12.34 -10.22 17.08
N GLY A 62 11.25 -9.47 17.12
CA GLY A 62 10.41 -9.30 18.28
C GLY A 62 9.85 -7.88 18.45
N SER A 63 10.00 -7.00 17.44
CA SER A 63 9.42 -5.65 17.50
C SER A 63 7.90 -5.73 17.54
N SER A 64 7.34 -5.51 18.71
CA SER A 64 5.92 -5.22 18.84
C SER A 64 5.68 -3.78 18.45
N SER A 65 4.77 -3.54 17.51
CA SER A 65 4.25 -2.22 17.19
C SER A 65 2.79 -2.12 17.59
N SER A 66 2.30 -0.90 17.79
CA SER A 66 0.90 -0.66 18.10
C SER A 66 0.36 0.50 17.28
N GLY A 67 -0.92 0.47 16.97
CA GLY A 67 -1.59 1.52 16.20
C GLY A 67 -3.04 1.17 15.96
N VAL A 68 -3.62 1.73 14.92
CA VAL A 68 -4.99 1.45 14.51
C VAL A 68 -4.99 0.43 13.37
N ALA A 69 -5.83 -0.59 13.48
CA ALA A 69 -6.18 -1.48 12.37
C ALA A 69 -7.51 -1.06 11.76
N SER A 70 -7.66 -1.24 10.45
CA SER A 70 -8.95 -1.27 9.76
C SER A 70 -9.08 -2.56 8.95
N PHE A 71 -10.17 -2.73 8.21
CA PHE A 71 -10.33 -3.83 7.28
C PHE A 71 -10.80 -3.32 5.92
N TYR A 72 -10.64 -4.14 4.89
CA TYR A 72 -11.03 -3.84 3.52
C TYR A 72 -11.72 -5.04 2.88
N ASP A 73 -12.58 -4.74 1.90
CA ASP A 73 -13.44 -5.70 1.20
C ASP A 73 -13.40 -5.41 -0.31
N ASP A 74 -12.23 -5.56 -0.91
CA ASP A 74 -12.01 -5.34 -2.33
C ASP A 74 -11.99 -6.68 -3.09
N GLU A 75 -13.06 -7.47 -2.96
CA GLU A 75 -13.15 -8.81 -3.55
C GLU A 75 -12.85 -8.79 -5.06
N GLY A 76 -12.00 -9.72 -5.48
CA GLY A 76 -11.63 -9.89 -6.89
C GLY A 76 -10.54 -8.96 -7.39
N THR A 77 -10.07 -7.99 -6.61
CA THR A 77 -8.92 -7.15 -6.96
C THR A 77 -7.59 -7.88 -6.72
N LEU A 78 -6.54 -7.45 -7.41
CA LEU A 78 -5.19 -7.97 -7.18
C LEU A 78 -4.54 -7.24 -6.01
N THR A 79 -3.99 -8.01 -5.08
CA THR A 79 -3.15 -7.51 -3.99
C THR A 79 -1.75 -7.16 -4.52
N ALA A 80 -0.97 -6.42 -3.76
CA ALA A 80 0.36 -5.96 -4.17
C ALA A 80 1.37 -7.10 -4.41
N ASN A 81 1.12 -8.31 -3.91
CA ASN A 81 1.93 -9.49 -4.23
C ASN A 81 1.44 -10.26 -5.47
N GLY A 82 0.37 -9.80 -6.14
CA GLY A 82 -0.20 -10.40 -7.34
C GLY A 82 -1.24 -11.51 -7.09
N GLU A 83 -1.64 -11.76 -5.85
CA GLU A 83 -2.73 -12.68 -5.54
C GLU A 83 -4.09 -11.98 -5.73
N THR A 84 -5.12 -12.73 -6.08
CA THR A 84 -6.51 -12.22 -5.99
C THR A 84 -6.92 -12.09 -4.54
N PHE A 85 -7.45 -10.92 -4.15
CA PHE A 85 -7.93 -10.71 -2.79
C PHE A 85 -9.12 -11.64 -2.49
N ASN A 86 -9.06 -12.26 -1.33
CA ASN A 86 -10.13 -13.11 -0.80
C ASN A 86 -10.51 -12.61 0.61
N PRO A 87 -11.71 -12.06 0.80
CA PRO A 87 -12.16 -11.54 2.10
C PRO A 87 -12.22 -12.61 3.20
N ASN A 88 -12.36 -13.88 2.82
CA ASN A 88 -12.42 -15.01 3.75
C ASN A 88 -11.05 -15.57 4.16
N ALA A 89 -9.98 -15.13 3.54
CA ALA A 89 -8.62 -15.55 3.87
C ALA A 89 -8.06 -14.76 5.08
N MET A 90 -7.16 -15.38 5.84
CA MET A 90 -6.44 -14.72 6.95
C MET A 90 -5.25 -13.93 6.40
N THR A 91 -5.49 -12.79 5.77
CA THR A 91 -4.49 -11.94 5.13
C THR A 91 -4.59 -10.50 5.62
N ALA A 92 -3.53 -9.73 5.36
CA ALA A 92 -3.49 -8.31 5.70
C ALA A 92 -2.53 -7.53 4.81
N ALA A 93 -2.77 -6.22 4.72
CA ALA A 93 -1.86 -5.23 4.15
C ALA A 93 -1.00 -4.59 5.25
N HIS A 94 0.29 -4.44 4.96
CA HIS A 94 1.23 -3.71 5.82
C HIS A 94 2.21 -2.90 4.97
N PRO A 95 2.57 -1.66 5.38
CA PRO A 95 3.36 -0.77 4.52
C PRO A 95 4.78 -1.27 4.22
N SER A 96 5.41 -2.03 5.12
CA SER A 96 6.84 -2.35 5.00
C SER A 96 7.23 -3.80 5.31
N LEU A 97 6.37 -4.60 5.95
CA LEU A 97 6.71 -6.00 6.24
C LEU A 97 6.83 -6.80 4.94
N PRO A 98 7.77 -7.74 4.82
CA PRO A 98 7.87 -8.64 3.66
C PRO A 98 6.57 -9.41 3.41
N PHE A 99 6.26 -9.67 2.13
CA PHE A 99 5.16 -10.57 1.79
C PHE A 99 5.40 -11.97 2.35
N GLY A 100 4.33 -12.64 2.77
CA GLY A 100 4.42 -13.95 3.42
C GLY A 100 4.67 -13.89 4.92
N THR A 101 5.06 -12.73 5.49
CA THR A 101 5.25 -12.58 6.93
C THR A 101 3.97 -12.94 7.69
N LYS A 102 4.10 -13.78 8.71
CA LYS A 102 3.00 -14.08 9.64
C LYS A 102 2.99 -13.04 10.75
N LEU A 103 1.88 -12.37 10.91
CA LEU A 103 1.69 -11.29 11.87
C LEU A 103 0.55 -11.65 12.83
N ARG A 104 0.84 -11.67 14.13
CA ARG A 104 -0.21 -11.73 15.15
C ARG A 104 -0.74 -10.32 15.39
N VAL A 105 -2.01 -10.13 15.16
CA VAL A 105 -2.76 -8.91 15.44
C VAL A 105 -3.61 -9.16 16.68
N THR A 106 -3.49 -8.31 17.70
CA THR A 106 -4.26 -8.41 18.94
C THR A 106 -5.05 -7.13 19.12
N ASN A 107 -6.37 -7.23 19.20
CA ASN A 107 -7.25 -6.12 19.53
C ASN A 107 -7.12 -5.82 21.04
N VAL A 108 -6.65 -4.61 21.35
CA VAL A 108 -6.37 -4.21 22.74
C VAL A 108 -7.65 -4.08 23.58
N SER A 109 -8.77 -3.74 22.93
CA SER A 109 -10.03 -3.46 23.64
C SER A 109 -10.72 -4.72 24.18
N ASN A 110 -10.58 -5.86 23.46
CA ASN A 110 -11.26 -7.10 23.81
C ASN A 110 -10.33 -8.31 24.00
N GLY A 111 -9.00 -8.14 23.78
CA GLY A 111 -7.98 -9.18 23.93
C GLY A 111 -7.99 -10.26 22.84
N ARG A 112 -8.89 -10.20 21.85
CA ARG A 112 -8.91 -11.17 20.76
C ARG A 112 -7.70 -11.02 19.87
N SER A 113 -7.17 -12.13 19.39
CA SER A 113 -6.02 -12.11 18.50
C SER A 113 -6.19 -13.07 17.33
N VAL A 114 -5.57 -12.74 16.21
CA VAL A 114 -5.56 -13.53 14.98
C VAL A 114 -4.17 -13.50 14.37
N VAL A 115 -3.81 -14.56 13.67
CA VAL A 115 -2.59 -14.60 12.85
C VAL A 115 -3.00 -14.40 11.39
N VAL A 116 -2.41 -13.39 10.74
CA VAL A 116 -2.63 -13.08 9.34
C VAL A 116 -1.32 -13.19 8.57
N ARG A 117 -1.40 -13.41 7.26
CA ARG A 117 -0.27 -13.39 6.34
C ARG A 117 -0.27 -12.06 5.57
N ILE A 118 0.87 -11.40 5.52
CA ILE A 118 1.02 -10.17 4.73
C ILE A 118 1.11 -10.53 3.24
N ASN A 119 0.17 -10.01 2.45
CA ASN A 119 0.14 -10.19 1.00
C ASN A 119 -0.14 -8.87 0.24
N ASP A 120 -0.37 -7.77 0.97
CA ASP A 120 -0.70 -6.50 0.37
C ASP A 120 0.09 -5.33 0.98
N ARG A 121 0.02 -4.15 0.34
CA ARG A 121 0.64 -2.90 0.76
C ARG A 121 -0.40 -1.90 1.24
N GLY A 122 -0.07 -1.19 2.29
CA GLY A 122 -0.91 -0.25 3.03
C GLY A 122 -0.97 -0.64 4.51
N PRO A 123 -1.70 0.10 5.31
CA PRO A 123 -2.33 1.39 4.99
C PRO A 123 -1.33 2.52 4.77
N PHE A 124 -1.75 3.51 3.97
CA PHE A 124 -1.00 4.77 3.78
C PHE A 124 -1.66 5.94 4.51
N VAL A 125 -2.59 5.63 5.42
CA VAL A 125 -3.30 6.60 6.26
C VAL A 125 -2.54 6.79 7.58
N PRO A 126 -2.21 8.02 7.98
CA PRO A 126 -1.53 8.28 9.24
C PRO A 126 -2.26 7.68 10.45
N GLY A 127 -1.50 7.02 11.33
CA GLY A 127 -2.03 6.37 12.54
C GLY A 127 -2.56 4.94 12.33
N ARG A 128 -2.84 4.51 11.10
CA ARG A 128 -3.14 3.12 10.78
C ARG A 128 -1.85 2.35 10.54
N VAL A 129 -1.80 1.13 11.04
CA VAL A 129 -0.60 0.27 10.97
C VAL A 129 -0.81 -1.02 10.19
N VAL A 130 -2.04 -1.47 10.06
CA VAL A 130 -2.42 -2.70 9.35
C VAL A 130 -3.87 -2.62 8.89
N ASP A 131 -4.16 -3.12 7.70
CA ASP A 131 -5.51 -3.36 7.23
C ASP A 131 -5.69 -4.87 7.04
N VAL A 132 -6.70 -5.43 7.67
CA VAL A 132 -6.94 -6.87 7.67
C VAL A 132 -8.10 -7.25 6.76
N SER A 133 -8.18 -8.51 6.33
CA SER A 133 -9.33 -9.05 5.61
C SER A 133 -10.59 -9.06 6.48
N VAL A 134 -11.78 -9.17 5.85
CA VAL A 134 -13.06 -9.22 6.55
C VAL A 134 -13.09 -10.35 7.58
N ALA A 135 -12.70 -11.57 7.21
CA ALA A 135 -12.67 -12.71 8.13
C ALA A 135 -11.73 -12.52 9.32
N ALA A 136 -10.62 -11.81 9.14
CA ALA A 136 -9.72 -11.45 10.24
C ALA A 136 -10.34 -10.39 11.15
N ALA A 137 -11.03 -9.38 10.58
CA ALA A 137 -11.75 -8.36 11.34
C ALA A 137 -12.87 -8.94 12.20
N GLU A 138 -13.64 -9.91 11.68
CA GLU A 138 -14.66 -10.64 12.42
C GLU A 138 -14.09 -11.37 13.63
N LYS A 139 -12.98 -12.11 13.43
CA LYS A 139 -12.30 -12.80 14.54
C LYS A 139 -11.74 -11.84 15.58
N LEU A 140 -11.28 -10.66 15.16
CA LEU A 140 -10.84 -9.60 16.06
C LEU A 140 -11.99 -8.86 16.75
N GLY A 141 -13.24 -9.05 16.30
CA GLY A 141 -14.42 -8.36 16.81
C GLY A 141 -14.35 -6.86 16.57
N MET A 142 -14.00 -6.47 15.33
CA MET A 142 -13.84 -5.06 14.96
C MET A 142 -14.67 -4.65 13.74
N THR A 143 -15.57 -5.49 13.27
CA THR A 143 -16.43 -5.20 12.11
C THR A 143 -17.40 -4.05 12.36
N ASP A 144 -18.08 -4.03 13.53
CA ASP A 144 -19.06 -2.98 13.84
C ASP A 144 -18.41 -1.59 14.00
N PRO A 145 -17.28 -1.43 14.74
CA PRO A 145 -16.63 -0.14 14.85
C PRO A 145 -15.79 0.23 13.61
N GLY A 146 -15.54 -0.70 12.68
CA GLY A 146 -14.75 -0.50 11.47
C GLY A 146 -13.24 -0.40 11.70
N THR A 147 -12.82 -0.01 12.88
CA THR A 147 -11.41 0.14 13.29
C THR A 147 -11.19 -0.32 14.72
N ALA A 148 -9.95 -0.70 15.06
CA ALA A 148 -9.58 -1.06 16.42
C ALA A 148 -8.15 -0.67 16.76
N LYS A 149 -7.88 -0.37 18.03
CA LYS A 149 -6.50 -0.28 18.54
C LYS A 149 -5.92 -1.68 18.64
N VAL A 150 -4.77 -1.90 18.01
CA VAL A 150 -4.13 -3.20 17.95
C VAL A 150 -2.67 -3.17 18.38
N LYS A 151 -2.22 -4.33 18.83
CA LYS A 151 -0.81 -4.66 19.03
C LYS A 151 -0.39 -5.69 17.99
N LEU A 152 0.75 -5.46 17.34
CA LEU A 152 1.28 -6.30 16.27
C LEU A 152 2.54 -7.04 16.75
N ASN A 153 2.64 -8.32 16.47
CA ASN A 153 3.81 -9.15 16.76
C ASN A 153 4.13 -10.03 15.54
N VAL A 154 5.33 -9.87 14.99
CA VAL A 154 5.81 -10.78 13.92
C VAL A 154 6.06 -12.15 14.50
N ILE A 155 5.59 -13.19 13.81
CA ILE A 155 5.78 -14.60 14.16
C ILE A 155 6.78 -15.20 13.15
N HIS A 156 7.74 -15.94 13.66
CA HIS A 156 8.74 -16.69 12.88
C HIS A 156 8.35 -18.16 12.81
#